data_c298ce0717f595ee2f3bc7cd09cfc255
#
_entry.id   c298ce0717f595ee2f3bc7cd09cfc255
#
_cell.length_a   1.000
_cell.length_b   1.000
_cell.length_c   1.000
_cell.angle_alpha   90.00
_cell.angle_beta   90.00
_cell.angle_gamma   90.00
#
_symmetry.space_group_name_H-M   'P 1'
#
loop_
_entity.id
_entity.type
_entity.pdbx_description
1 polymer ?
#
loop_
_entity_poly.entity_id
_entity_poly.type
_entity_poly.pdbx_seq_one_letter_code
_entity_poly.pdbx_strand_id
1 'polypeptide(L)'
;INLLTSGHDRSNVMHLGNMIIAHDDNGDRILVSEDVRFNLKTSKDSIFRIEVRKEANGGSNKEAKETAERISYDYEIEGNTLNLNNFLTTSGDSKFNDQEVRINIFIPLGTVLSYDHGAARSWVVRADTDRAVDGLENHTWRMASKGELLCLDCPDDMEYEDGDNNRININENGIDININDNGEKGKIIINENGIDIDVKDNGESFKMKLDENGIRINAQEKSGDSIR
;
A
#
# COMPACT_ATOMS: atom_id res chain seq x y z
N ILE A 1 -10.53 -9.35 10.82
CA ILE A 1 -9.55 -8.59 11.63
C ILE A 1 -9.69 -7.13 11.28
N ASN A 2 -9.81 -6.28 12.30
CA ASN A 2 -9.78 -4.84 12.12
C ASN A 2 -8.38 -4.34 12.46
N LEU A 3 -7.75 -3.61 11.54
CA LEU A 3 -6.50 -2.91 11.77
C LEU A 3 -6.82 -1.44 12.02
N LEU A 4 -6.41 -0.93 13.18
CA LEU A 4 -6.57 0.47 13.55
C LEU A 4 -5.20 1.06 13.84
N THR A 5 -4.90 2.23 13.30
CA THR A 5 -3.69 2.97 13.65
C THR A 5 -4.02 4.25 14.42
N SER A 6 -3.25 4.54 15.44
CA SER A 6 -3.40 5.72 16.28
C SER A 6 -2.13 6.57 16.29
N GLY A 7 -2.31 7.89 16.29
CA GLY A 7 -1.24 8.88 16.35
C GLY A 7 -0.94 9.31 17.78
N HIS A 8 0.25 9.88 17.99
CA HIS A 8 0.60 10.54 19.24
C HIS A 8 -0.19 11.85 19.40
N ASP A 9 -0.64 12.14 20.63
CA ASP A 9 -1.22 13.45 20.96
C ASP A 9 -0.16 14.54 20.74
N ARG A 10 -0.49 15.52 19.90
CA ARG A 10 0.38 16.63 19.54
C ARG A 10 0.12 17.91 20.34
N SER A 11 -0.65 17.83 21.42
CA SER A 11 -0.83 18.93 22.34
C SER A 11 0.43 19.15 23.19
N ASN A 12 0.86 20.40 23.34
CA ASN A 12 2.01 20.79 24.18
C ASN A 12 3.35 20.13 23.83
N VAL A 13 3.68 19.99 22.55
CA VAL A 13 4.92 19.39 22.06
C VAL A 13 5.82 20.40 21.36
N MET A 14 7.11 20.15 21.35
CA MET A 14 8.12 20.89 20.59
C MET A 14 8.56 20.06 19.38
N HIS A 15 8.45 20.63 18.19
CA HIS A 15 8.92 19.97 16.97
C HIS A 15 10.41 20.22 16.72
N LEU A 16 11.16 19.17 16.41
CA LEU A 16 12.57 19.22 16.03
C LEU A 16 12.77 18.38 14.75
N GLY A 17 12.56 18.99 13.59
CA GLY A 17 12.55 18.29 12.31
C GLY A 17 11.34 17.34 12.23
N ASN A 18 11.61 16.04 12.00
CA ASN A 18 10.61 14.98 11.97
C ASN A 18 10.38 14.31 13.34
N MET A 19 10.97 14.86 14.41
CA MET A 19 10.77 14.41 15.78
C MET A 19 9.94 15.38 16.60
N ILE A 20 9.36 14.85 17.65
CA ILE A 20 8.58 15.58 18.63
C ILE A 20 9.23 15.35 20.00
N ILE A 21 9.44 16.42 20.75
CA ILE A 21 9.80 16.35 22.17
C ILE A 21 8.51 16.45 22.97
N ALA A 22 8.23 15.42 23.73
CA ALA A 22 7.06 15.32 24.60
C ALA A 22 7.46 14.94 26.02
N HIS A 23 6.48 14.79 26.90
CA HIS A 23 6.65 14.23 28.23
C HIS A 23 5.72 13.02 28.37
N ASP A 24 6.20 11.99 29.03
CA ASP A 24 5.40 10.83 29.37
C ASP A 24 4.47 11.10 30.57
N ASP A 25 3.70 10.10 30.98
CA ASP A 25 2.76 10.20 32.11
C ASP A 25 3.45 10.50 33.45
N ASN A 26 4.74 10.24 33.57
CA ASN A 26 5.55 10.54 34.75
C ASN A 26 6.15 11.95 34.72
N GLY A 27 6.01 12.65 33.59
CA GLY A 27 6.61 13.95 33.35
C GLY A 27 8.06 13.88 32.85
N ASP A 28 8.58 12.70 32.53
CA ASP A 28 9.89 12.51 31.95
C ASP A 28 9.90 12.89 30.48
N ARG A 29 10.96 13.56 30.04
CA ARG A 29 11.11 13.94 28.64
C ARG A 29 11.34 12.74 27.74
N ILE A 30 10.56 12.63 26.69
CA ILE A 30 10.67 11.60 25.65
C ILE A 30 10.82 12.24 24.26
N LEU A 31 11.45 11.50 23.37
CA LEU A 31 11.45 11.79 21.93
C LEU A 31 10.46 10.87 21.26
N VAL A 32 9.61 11.44 20.41
CA VAL A 32 8.60 10.72 19.60
C VAL A 32 8.96 10.86 18.14
N SER A 33 8.94 9.78 17.41
CA SER A 33 9.12 9.74 15.94
C SER A 33 7.98 8.98 15.30
N GLU A 34 7.52 9.45 14.14
CA GLU A 34 6.53 8.77 13.30
C GLU A 34 7.19 7.82 12.27
N ASP A 35 8.45 7.44 12.49
CA ASP A 35 9.18 6.52 11.61
C ASP A 35 8.81 5.06 11.91
N VAL A 36 7.53 4.76 11.69
CA VAL A 36 6.94 3.44 11.88
C VAL A 36 6.34 2.98 10.57
N ARG A 37 6.60 1.73 10.19
CA ARG A 37 6.10 1.13 8.94
C ARG A 37 5.45 -0.22 9.21
N PHE A 38 4.26 -0.40 8.65
CA PHE A 38 3.50 -1.63 8.73
C PHE A 38 3.52 -2.35 7.39
N ASN A 39 3.85 -3.65 7.39
CA ASN A 39 3.84 -4.48 6.21
C ASN A 39 2.88 -5.65 6.44
N LEU A 40 1.84 -5.74 5.63
CA LEU A 40 0.93 -6.88 5.64
C LEU A 40 1.50 -7.98 4.75
N LYS A 41 1.52 -9.21 5.25
CA LYS A 41 2.10 -10.38 4.58
C LYS A 41 1.22 -11.59 4.78
N THR A 42 1.20 -12.50 3.81
CA THR A 42 0.54 -13.80 4.00
C THR A 42 1.32 -14.66 4.98
N SER A 43 0.62 -15.24 5.97
CA SER A 43 1.18 -16.24 6.85
C SER A 43 1.36 -17.58 6.11
N LYS A 44 2.54 -18.17 6.21
CA LYS A 44 2.86 -19.46 5.58
C LYS A 44 2.31 -20.67 6.34
N ASP A 45 2.08 -20.51 7.63
CA ASP A 45 1.68 -21.56 8.58
C ASP A 45 0.24 -21.38 9.09
N SER A 46 -0.52 -20.51 8.45
CA SER A 46 -1.90 -20.15 8.84
C SER A 46 -2.05 -19.60 10.26
N ILE A 47 -0.95 -19.13 10.86
CA ILE A 47 -0.96 -18.52 12.19
C ILE A 47 -0.84 -17.00 12.04
N PHE A 48 -1.72 -16.26 12.70
CA PHE A 48 -1.58 -14.81 12.82
C PHE A 48 -0.37 -14.49 13.69
N ARG A 49 0.51 -13.63 13.20
CA ARG A 49 1.75 -13.31 13.90
C ARG A 49 2.16 -11.87 13.64
N ILE A 50 2.69 -11.22 14.66
CA ILE A 50 3.26 -9.87 14.59
C ILE A 50 4.74 -9.96 14.91
N GLU A 51 5.58 -9.40 14.05
CA GLU A 51 7.01 -9.24 14.28
C GLU A 51 7.35 -7.75 14.33
N VAL A 52 7.86 -7.29 15.46
CA VAL A 52 8.33 -5.92 15.64
C VAL A 52 9.85 -5.89 15.50
N ARG A 53 10.35 -5.09 14.57
CA ARG A 53 11.77 -4.82 14.36
C ARG A 53 12.07 -3.39 14.74
N LYS A 54 13.04 -3.21 15.61
CA LYS A 54 13.58 -1.91 16.01
C LYS A 54 14.94 -1.74 15.35
N GLU A 55 15.13 -0.67 14.62
CA GLU A 55 16.35 -0.37 13.87
C GLU A 55 16.87 1.02 14.26
N ALA A 56 18.18 1.20 14.27
CA ALA A 56 18.83 2.48 14.48
C ALA A 56 20.21 2.50 13.83
N ASN A 57 20.74 3.68 13.56
CA ASN A 57 22.11 3.87 13.14
C ASN A 57 23.04 4.10 14.33
N GLY A 58 24.34 3.89 14.14
CA GLY A 58 25.39 4.13 15.13
C GLY A 58 26.77 4.11 14.51
N GLY A 59 27.77 4.64 15.20
CA GLY A 59 29.17 4.60 14.79
C GLY A 59 29.77 3.19 14.74
N SER A 60 29.07 2.20 15.31
CA SER A 60 29.40 0.79 15.29
C SER A 60 28.12 -0.06 15.39
N ASN A 61 28.22 -1.35 14.98
CA ASN A 61 27.10 -2.30 15.13
C ASN A 61 26.63 -2.43 16.58
N LYS A 62 27.55 -2.33 17.53
CA LYS A 62 27.22 -2.38 18.97
C LYS A 62 26.39 -1.16 19.39
N GLU A 63 26.83 0.03 19.02
CA GLU A 63 26.12 1.27 19.33
C GLU A 63 24.75 1.33 18.66
N ALA A 64 24.65 0.92 17.38
CA ALA A 64 23.38 0.83 16.66
C ALA A 64 22.38 -0.11 17.37
N LYS A 65 22.85 -1.28 17.81
CA LYS A 65 22.04 -2.24 18.56
C LYS A 65 21.56 -1.68 19.91
N GLU A 66 22.47 -1.09 20.69
CA GLU A 66 22.13 -0.46 21.98
C GLU A 66 21.13 0.68 21.81
N THR A 67 21.22 1.44 20.71
CA THR A 67 20.27 2.51 20.39
C THR A 67 18.90 1.92 19.99
N ALA A 68 18.87 0.88 19.16
CA ALA A 68 17.63 0.22 18.77
C ALA A 68 16.91 -0.44 19.97
N GLU A 69 17.66 -0.99 20.94
CA GLU A 69 17.10 -1.58 22.16
C GLU A 69 16.38 -0.56 23.06
N ARG A 70 16.76 0.73 22.99
CA ARG A 70 16.11 1.82 23.74
C ARG A 70 14.82 2.34 23.11
N ILE A 71 14.49 1.90 21.91
CA ILE A 71 13.22 2.27 21.28
C ILE A 71 12.08 1.58 22.04
N SER A 72 11.06 2.32 22.43
CA SER A 72 9.79 1.79 22.90
C SER A 72 8.77 1.85 21.76
N TYR A 73 8.00 0.78 21.61
CA TYR A 73 6.92 0.67 20.68
C TYR A 73 5.84 -0.24 21.25
N ASP A 74 4.61 0.24 21.24
CA ASP A 74 3.47 -0.44 21.82
C ASP A 74 2.37 -0.67 20.77
N TYR A 75 1.71 -1.80 20.90
CA TYR A 75 0.49 -2.17 20.16
C TYR A 75 -0.41 -3.00 21.08
N GLU A 76 -1.70 -3.05 20.77
CA GLU A 76 -2.68 -3.77 21.58
C GLU A 76 -3.57 -4.65 20.69
N ILE A 77 -3.96 -5.80 21.22
CA ILE A 77 -4.91 -6.71 20.57
C ILE A 77 -6.13 -6.82 21.46
N GLU A 78 -7.27 -6.31 20.96
CA GLU A 78 -8.55 -6.38 21.62
C GLU A 78 -9.54 -7.19 20.78
N GLY A 79 -9.79 -8.44 21.16
CA GLY A 79 -10.66 -9.33 20.43
C GLY A 79 -10.23 -9.54 18.98
N ASN A 80 -10.91 -8.92 18.05
CA ASN A 80 -10.65 -9.01 16.61
C ASN A 80 -9.98 -7.73 16.05
N THR A 81 -9.58 -6.82 16.90
CA THR A 81 -8.98 -5.53 16.53
C THR A 81 -7.53 -5.49 16.97
N LEU A 82 -6.64 -5.09 16.05
CA LEU A 82 -5.25 -4.81 16.29
C LEU A 82 -5.04 -3.29 16.24
N ASN A 83 -4.77 -2.70 17.40
CA ASN A 83 -4.44 -1.29 17.57
C ASN A 83 -2.93 -1.10 17.47
N LEU A 84 -2.48 -0.29 16.53
CA LEU A 84 -1.08 -0.04 16.21
C LEU A 84 -0.75 1.43 16.43
N ASN A 85 0.27 1.73 17.22
CA ASN A 85 0.78 3.10 17.29
C ASN A 85 1.56 3.43 16.02
N ASN A 86 1.27 4.56 15.38
CA ASN A 86 2.04 5.04 14.22
C ASN A 86 3.31 5.81 14.63
N PHE A 87 3.69 5.73 15.88
CA PHE A 87 4.86 6.38 16.45
C PHE A 87 5.67 5.43 17.33
N LEU A 88 6.92 5.72 17.46
CA LEU A 88 7.83 5.13 18.42
C LEU A 88 8.26 6.20 19.43
N THR A 89 8.71 5.77 20.61
CA THR A 89 9.29 6.67 21.61
C THR A 89 10.67 6.21 22.02
N THR A 90 11.49 7.14 22.49
CA THR A 90 12.78 6.86 23.13
C THR A 90 13.05 7.90 24.21
N SER A 91 13.98 7.59 25.14
CA SER A 91 14.36 8.53 26.21
C SER A 91 14.78 9.89 25.64
N GLY A 92 14.40 10.95 26.31
CA GLY A 92 14.74 12.33 25.92
C GLY A 92 16.24 12.64 25.89
N ASP A 93 17.07 11.77 26.47
CA ASP A 93 18.54 11.86 26.43
C ASP A 93 19.16 11.09 25.27
N SER A 94 18.36 10.35 24.53
CA SER A 94 18.80 9.57 23.35
C SER A 94 19.21 10.52 22.24
N LYS A 95 20.35 10.22 21.59
CA LYS A 95 20.69 10.86 20.33
C LYS A 95 19.75 10.33 19.25
N PHE A 96 19.29 11.20 18.38
CA PHE A 96 18.58 10.77 17.19
C PHE A 96 19.59 10.11 16.22
N ASN A 97 19.35 8.84 15.92
CA ASN A 97 20.20 8.02 15.07
C ASN A 97 19.32 7.21 14.11
N ASP A 98 18.41 7.91 13.37
CA ASP A 98 17.48 7.28 12.41
C ASP A 98 16.76 6.06 13.01
N GLN A 99 16.16 6.23 14.19
CA GLN A 99 15.37 5.20 14.83
C GLN A 99 14.12 4.93 14.00
N GLU A 100 13.92 3.68 13.65
CA GLU A 100 12.77 3.19 12.88
C GLU A 100 12.18 1.93 13.54
N VAL A 101 10.86 1.78 13.43
CA VAL A 101 10.16 0.54 13.78
C VAL A 101 9.46 -0.01 12.56
N ARG A 102 9.75 -1.26 12.22
CA ARG A 102 9.06 -2.02 11.18
C ARG A 102 8.26 -3.15 11.78
N ILE A 103 6.98 -3.17 11.48
CA ILE A 103 6.06 -4.20 11.93
C ILE A 103 5.64 -5.05 10.73
N ASN A 104 5.96 -6.34 10.76
CA ASN A 104 5.45 -7.30 9.81
C ASN A 104 4.26 -8.03 10.44
N ILE A 105 3.09 -7.92 9.81
CA ILE A 105 1.85 -8.55 10.25
C ILE A 105 1.58 -9.71 9.30
N PHE A 106 1.76 -10.93 9.78
CA PHE A 106 1.50 -12.15 9.02
C PHE A 106 0.06 -12.58 9.23
N ILE A 107 -0.71 -12.57 8.16
CA ILE A 107 -2.16 -12.80 8.15
C ILE A 107 -2.43 -14.13 7.43
N PRO A 108 -3.20 -15.05 8.02
CA PRO A 108 -3.59 -16.29 7.37
C PRO A 108 -4.32 -16.07 6.04
N LEU A 109 -4.07 -16.94 5.07
CA LEU A 109 -4.75 -16.94 3.79
C LEU A 109 -6.27 -16.98 3.97
N GLY A 110 -7.00 -16.19 3.19
CA GLY A 110 -8.45 -16.10 3.23
C GLY A 110 -9.01 -15.23 4.36
N THR A 111 -8.17 -14.72 5.27
CA THR A 111 -8.63 -13.81 6.33
C THR A 111 -9.18 -12.53 5.73
N VAL A 112 -10.36 -12.15 6.17
CA VAL A 112 -10.97 -10.86 5.83
C VAL A 112 -10.50 -9.81 6.83
N LEU A 113 -10.11 -8.65 6.32
CA LEU A 113 -9.62 -7.53 7.12
C LEU A 113 -10.17 -6.19 6.63
N SER A 114 -10.29 -5.26 7.55
CA SER A 114 -10.52 -3.85 7.29
C SER A 114 -9.38 -3.03 7.90
N TYR A 115 -9.14 -1.86 7.35
CA TYR A 115 -8.16 -0.93 7.87
C TYR A 115 -8.80 0.43 8.13
N ASP A 116 -8.57 0.96 9.32
CA ASP A 116 -8.92 2.33 9.68
C ASP A 116 -7.65 3.03 10.18
N HIS A 117 -7.26 4.10 9.53
CA HIS A 117 -6.07 4.86 9.89
C HIS A 117 -6.29 5.77 11.11
N GLY A 118 -7.54 5.96 11.57
CA GLY A 118 -7.85 6.85 12.69
C GLY A 118 -7.25 8.24 12.52
N ALA A 119 -6.39 8.66 13.47
CA ALA A 119 -5.63 9.91 13.40
C ALA A 119 -4.28 9.78 12.67
N ALA A 120 -3.87 8.57 12.26
CA ALA A 120 -2.62 8.33 11.55
C ALA A 120 -2.75 8.68 10.05
N ARG A 121 -1.61 8.80 9.37
CA ARG A 121 -1.62 9.02 7.92
C ARG A 121 -1.77 7.69 7.18
N SER A 122 -2.61 7.63 6.15
CA SER A 122 -2.97 6.43 5.39
C SER A 122 -1.79 5.67 4.78
N TRP A 123 -0.69 6.35 4.44
CA TRP A 123 0.48 5.75 3.77
C TRP A 123 1.41 4.92 4.68
N VAL A 124 1.09 4.80 5.96
CA VAL A 124 1.89 4.05 6.95
C VAL A 124 1.78 2.54 6.75
N VAL A 125 0.63 2.04 6.25
CA VAL A 125 0.42 0.62 5.99
C VAL A 125 0.74 0.29 4.53
N ARG A 126 1.58 -0.74 4.33
CA ARG A 126 1.99 -1.25 3.01
C ARG A 126 1.49 -2.66 2.81
N ALA A 127 0.84 -2.87 1.68
CA ALA A 127 0.44 -4.18 1.18
C ALA A 127 0.38 -4.14 -0.34
N ASP A 128 0.60 -5.27 -0.98
CA ASP A 128 0.27 -5.43 -2.39
C ASP A 128 -1.25 -5.58 -2.50
N THR A 129 -1.88 -4.91 -3.44
CA THR A 129 -3.33 -4.96 -3.66
C THR A 129 -3.65 -5.35 -5.09
N ASP A 130 -4.76 -6.06 -5.30
CA ASP A 130 -5.25 -6.43 -6.63
C ASP A 130 -5.83 -5.24 -7.40
N ARG A 131 -6.04 -4.11 -6.69
CA ARG A 131 -6.58 -2.88 -7.26
C ARG A 131 -5.74 -1.69 -6.84
N ALA A 132 -5.62 -0.73 -7.75
CA ALA A 132 -5.04 0.56 -7.42
C ALA A 132 -6.10 1.37 -6.66
N VAL A 133 -5.87 1.59 -5.37
CA VAL A 133 -6.74 2.39 -4.48
C VAL A 133 -5.86 3.39 -3.74
N ASP A 134 -6.44 4.54 -3.38
CA ASP A 134 -5.77 5.57 -2.58
C ASP A 134 -5.73 5.19 -1.09
N GLY A 135 -5.09 4.05 -0.79
CA GLY A 135 -5.00 3.53 0.56
C GLY A 135 -5.85 2.27 0.77
N LEU A 136 -5.80 1.73 1.97
CA LEU A 136 -6.53 0.51 2.34
C LEU A 136 -7.82 0.80 3.08
N GLU A 137 -7.99 2.03 3.54
CA GLU A 137 -9.17 2.49 4.30
C GLU A 137 -10.44 2.50 3.44
N ASN A 138 -11.57 2.41 4.12
CA ASN A 138 -12.91 2.40 3.54
C ASN A 138 -13.26 1.16 2.71
N HIS A 139 -12.36 0.16 2.66
CA HIS A 139 -12.57 -1.08 1.93
C HIS A 139 -12.35 -2.31 2.80
N THR A 140 -13.01 -3.38 2.39
CA THR A 140 -12.86 -4.71 2.99
C THR A 140 -11.96 -5.55 2.09
N TRP A 141 -10.95 -6.15 2.69
CA TRP A 141 -9.90 -6.88 1.98
C TRP A 141 -9.85 -8.35 2.40
N ARG A 142 -9.42 -9.22 1.52
CA ARG A 142 -9.13 -10.61 1.81
C ARG A 142 -7.69 -10.92 1.49
N MET A 143 -6.95 -11.48 2.45
CA MET A 143 -5.57 -11.90 2.26
C MET A 143 -5.49 -13.05 1.26
N ALA A 144 -4.79 -12.85 0.16
CA ALA A 144 -4.49 -13.83 -0.87
C ALA A 144 -3.07 -14.42 -0.72
N SER A 145 -2.68 -15.28 -1.64
CA SER A 145 -1.32 -15.80 -1.74
C SER A 145 -0.32 -14.69 -2.07
N LYS A 146 0.94 -14.86 -1.65
CA LYS A 146 2.05 -13.93 -1.92
C LYS A 146 1.96 -12.55 -1.24
N GLY A 147 1.05 -12.35 -0.27
CA GLY A 147 0.90 -11.08 0.45
C GLY A 147 -0.03 -10.08 -0.23
N GLU A 148 -0.70 -10.46 -1.30
CA GLU A 148 -1.66 -9.63 -2.00
C GLU A 148 -2.98 -9.53 -1.24
N LEU A 149 -3.60 -8.36 -1.25
CA LEU A 149 -4.93 -8.10 -0.74
C LEU A 149 -5.93 -7.98 -1.88
N LEU A 150 -6.95 -8.84 -1.87
CA LEU A 150 -8.08 -8.77 -2.80
C LEU A 150 -9.16 -7.90 -2.21
N CYS A 151 -9.57 -6.87 -2.92
CA CYS A 151 -10.68 -6.01 -2.50
C CYS A 151 -12.01 -6.73 -2.66
N LEU A 152 -12.87 -6.68 -1.64
CA LEU A 152 -14.18 -7.34 -1.64
C LEU A 152 -15.34 -6.40 -1.98
N ASP A 153 -15.16 -5.10 -1.81
CA ASP A 153 -16.20 -4.06 -1.95
C ASP A 153 -15.76 -2.84 -2.76
N CYS A 154 -14.62 -2.94 -3.43
CA CYS A 154 -14.19 -1.88 -4.36
C CYS A 154 -15.13 -1.84 -5.56
N PRO A 155 -15.48 -0.64 -6.06
CA PRO A 155 -16.23 -0.50 -7.30
C PRO A 155 -15.49 -1.15 -8.48
N ASP A 156 -16.24 -1.79 -9.38
CA ASP A 156 -15.66 -2.38 -10.59
C ASP A 156 -15.10 -1.33 -11.56
N ASP A 157 -15.56 -0.09 -11.44
CA ASP A 157 -15.30 1.03 -12.34
C ASP A 157 -14.48 2.15 -11.66
N MET A 158 -13.41 1.85 -10.94
CA MET A 158 -12.47 2.91 -10.60
C MET A 158 -11.70 3.33 -11.86
N GLU A 159 -12.28 4.24 -12.65
CA GLU A 159 -11.54 5.04 -13.61
C GLU A 159 -10.64 6.01 -12.81
N TYR A 160 -9.38 5.68 -12.69
CA TYR A 160 -8.40 6.65 -12.20
C TYR A 160 -8.15 7.70 -13.29
N GLU A 161 -8.62 8.91 -13.05
CA GLU A 161 -8.11 10.11 -13.69
C GLU A 161 -6.77 10.50 -13.04
N ASP A 162 -5.70 9.73 -13.31
CA ASP A 162 -4.36 10.23 -13.02
C ASP A 162 -3.40 9.76 -14.11
N GLY A 163 -2.65 10.71 -14.66
CA GLY A 163 -1.76 10.50 -15.79
C GLY A 163 -0.70 9.44 -15.47
N ASP A 164 -0.47 8.54 -16.40
CA ASP A 164 0.50 7.44 -16.43
C ASP A 164 0.04 6.10 -15.82
N ASN A 165 -1.21 5.69 -15.99
CA ASN A 165 -1.69 4.39 -15.50
C ASN A 165 -1.53 3.27 -16.54
N ASN A 166 -0.32 2.74 -16.64
CA ASN A 166 -0.07 1.46 -17.29
C ASN A 166 -0.34 0.34 -16.28
N ARG A 167 -1.34 -0.49 -16.53
CA ARG A 167 -1.72 -1.61 -15.68
C ARG A 167 -1.55 -2.93 -16.42
N ILE A 168 -0.85 -3.87 -15.82
CA ILE A 168 -0.76 -5.26 -16.30
C ILE A 168 -1.28 -6.15 -15.17
N ASN A 169 -2.35 -6.90 -15.46
CA ASN A 169 -2.89 -7.92 -14.56
C ASN A 169 -2.77 -9.28 -15.24
N ILE A 170 -2.10 -10.22 -14.56
CA ILE A 170 -1.95 -11.62 -15.02
C ILE A 170 -2.48 -12.51 -13.91
N ASN A 171 -3.54 -13.25 -14.20
CA ASN A 171 -4.15 -14.17 -13.25
C ASN A 171 -4.61 -15.46 -13.96
N GLU A 172 -5.30 -16.35 -13.25
CA GLU A 172 -5.83 -17.59 -13.79
C GLU A 172 -6.87 -17.40 -14.90
N ASN A 173 -7.50 -16.23 -15.00
CA ASN A 173 -8.47 -15.90 -16.04
C ASN A 173 -7.81 -15.29 -17.29
N GLY A 174 -6.50 -14.99 -17.25
CA GLY A 174 -5.75 -14.48 -18.39
C GLY A 174 -4.90 -13.27 -18.10
N ILE A 175 -4.71 -12.44 -19.13
CA ILE A 175 -3.89 -11.21 -19.12
C ILE A 175 -4.78 -10.03 -19.46
N ASP A 176 -4.79 -8.98 -18.64
CA ASP A 176 -5.42 -7.70 -18.90
C ASP A 176 -4.35 -6.59 -18.82
N ILE A 177 -4.10 -5.91 -19.94
CA ILE A 177 -3.15 -4.81 -20.05
C ILE A 177 -3.93 -3.56 -20.40
N ASN A 178 -3.82 -2.54 -19.57
CA ASN A 178 -4.34 -1.20 -19.83
C ASN A 178 -3.17 -0.23 -19.88
N ILE A 179 -3.08 0.55 -20.94
CA ILE A 179 -2.09 1.60 -21.15
C ILE A 179 -2.84 2.92 -21.28
N ASN A 180 -2.45 3.91 -20.51
CA ASN A 180 -2.97 5.26 -20.63
C ASN A 180 -1.80 6.24 -20.42
N ASP A 181 -1.33 6.83 -21.51
CA ASP A 181 -0.21 7.77 -21.53
C ASP A 181 -0.57 8.95 -22.41
N ASN A 182 -0.56 10.16 -21.84
CA ASN A 182 -0.72 11.44 -22.56
C ASN A 182 -1.86 11.50 -23.60
N GLY A 183 -2.97 10.78 -23.34
CA GLY A 183 -4.12 10.72 -24.26
C GLY A 183 -4.11 9.53 -25.22
N GLU A 184 -3.04 8.75 -25.23
CA GLU A 184 -2.98 7.44 -25.87
C GLU A 184 -3.59 6.39 -24.95
N LYS A 185 -4.48 5.57 -25.48
CA LYS A 185 -5.14 4.50 -24.68
C LYS A 185 -4.99 3.17 -25.38
N GLY A 186 -4.53 2.17 -24.64
CA GLY A 186 -4.42 0.81 -25.12
C GLY A 186 -5.02 -0.17 -24.14
N LYS A 187 -5.83 -1.11 -24.63
CA LYS A 187 -6.34 -2.22 -23.85
C LYS A 187 -6.07 -3.53 -24.59
N ILE A 188 -5.50 -4.50 -23.88
CA ILE A 188 -5.28 -5.86 -24.39
C ILE A 188 -5.82 -6.84 -23.37
N ILE A 189 -6.77 -7.67 -23.78
CA ILE A 189 -7.29 -8.78 -22.97
C ILE A 189 -6.97 -10.08 -23.68
N ILE A 190 -6.36 -11.02 -22.97
CA ILE A 190 -6.10 -12.39 -23.41
C ILE A 190 -6.69 -13.32 -22.38
N ASN A 191 -7.70 -14.09 -22.74
CA ASN A 191 -8.34 -15.05 -21.86
C ASN A 191 -8.81 -16.31 -22.63
N GLU A 192 -9.53 -17.19 -21.98
CA GLU A 192 -10.10 -18.41 -22.60
C GLU A 192 -11.04 -18.11 -23.79
N ASN A 193 -11.63 -16.91 -23.86
CA ASN A 193 -12.53 -16.50 -24.95
C ASN A 193 -11.77 -15.88 -26.13
N GLY A 194 -10.44 -15.70 -26.04
CA GLY A 194 -9.60 -15.21 -27.10
C GLY A 194 -8.76 -13.98 -26.77
N ILE A 195 -8.52 -13.16 -27.77
CA ILE A 195 -7.72 -11.91 -27.67
C ILE A 195 -8.57 -10.74 -28.09
N ASP A 196 -8.60 -9.69 -27.27
CA ASP A 196 -9.25 -8.41 -27.59
C ASP A 196 -8.22 -7.27 -27.43
N ILE A 197 -8.01 -6.51 -28.49
CA ILE A 197 -7.10 -5.37 -28.54
C ILE A 197 -7.87 -4.12 -28.96
N ASP A 198 -7.82 -3.07 -28.15
CA ASP A 198 -8.39 -1.74 -28.45
C ASP A 198 -7.30 -0.69 -28.18
N VAL A 199 -6.81 -0.04 -29.22
CA VAL A 199 -5.78 1.00 -29.14
C VAL A 199 -6.31 2.28 -29.76
N LYS A 200 -6.12 3.39 -29.07
CA LYS A 200 -6.45 4.73 -29.54
C LYS A 200 -5.25 5.64 -29.35
N ASP A 201 -4.87 6.32 -30.39
CA ASP A 201 -3.79 7.29 -30.43
C ASP A 201 -4.18 8.50 -31.31
N ASN A 202 -4.14 9.71 -30.74
CA ASN A 202 -4.28 11.00 -31.44
C ASN A 202 -5.42 11.08 -32.50
N GLY A 203 -6.52 10.35 -32.24
CA GLY A 203 -7.70 10.30 -33.13
C GLY A 203 -7.68 9.15 -34.13
N GLU A 204 -6.65 8.34 -34.12
CA GLU A 204 -6.60 7.04 -34.78
C GLU A 204 -7.07 5.93 -33.84
N SER A 205 -7.66 4.88 -34.37
CA SER A 205 -8.05 3.73 -33.57
C SER A 205 -7.80 2.41 -34.28
N PHE A 206 -7.34 1.42 -33.52
CA PHE A 206 -7.17 0.06 -33.98
C PHE A 206 -7.86 -0.88 -33.00
N LYS A 207 -8.73 -1.75 -33.53
CA LYS A 207 -9.38 -2.81 -32.76
C LYS A 207 -9.15 -4.16 -33.44
N MET A 208 -8.76 -5.14 -32.66
CA MET A 208 -8.65 -6.53 -33.12
C MET A 208 -9.33 -7.43 -32.11
N LYS A 209 -10.15 -8.35 -32.60
CA LYS A 209 -10.73 -9.41 -31.79
C LYS A 209 -10.46 -10.76 -32.46
N LEU A 210 -9.89 -11.69 -31.72
CA LEU A 210 -9.71 -13.08 -32.09
C LEU A 210 -10.52 -13.94 -31.11
N ASP A 211 -11.53 -14.62 -31.60
CA ASP A 211 -12.37 -15.54 -30.82
C ASP A 211 -12.67 -16.82 -31.63
N GLU A 212 -13.50 -17.71 -31.13
CA GLU A 212 -13.92 -18.94 -31.81
C GLU A 212 -14.53 -18.70 -33.20
N ASN A 213 -15.00 -17.51 -33.48
CA ASN A 213 -15.60 -17.11 -34.77
C ASN A 213 -14.57 -16.52 -35.74
N GLY A 214 -13.29 -16.47 -35.36
CA GLY A 214 -12.19 -16.00 -36.20
C GLY A 214 -11.66 -14.59 -35.80
N ILE A 215 -10.96 -13.96 -36.74
CA ILE A 215 -10.29 -12.68 -36.53
C ILE A 215 -11.14 -11.57 -37.12
N ARG A 216 -11.39 -10.51 -36.33
CA ARG A 216 -12.01 -9.25 -36.76
C ARG A 216 -11.09 -8.09 -36.50
N ILE A 217 -10.84 -7.27 -37.51
CA ILE A 217 -9.97 -6.09 -37.42
C ILE A 217 -10.76 -4.87 -37.89
N ASN A 218 -10.68 -3.79 -37.13
CA ASN A 218 -11.23 -2.48 -37.47
C ASN A 218 -10.16 -1.43 -37.18
N ALA A 219 -9.78 -0.67 -38.21
CA ALA A 219 -8.83 0.44 -38.09
C ALA A 219 -9.46 1.71 -38.65
N GLN A 220 -9.31 2.81 -37.92
CA GLN A 220 -9.74 4.14 -38.37
C GLN A 220 -8.54 5.08 -38.34
N GLU A 221 -8.23 5.68 -39.47
CA GLU A 221 -7.19 6.70 -39.60
C GLU A 221 -7.83 8.11 -39.49
N LYS A 222 -7.06 9.04 -38.95
CA LYS A 222 -7.44 10.45 -38.94
C LYS A 222 -7.55 10.95 -40.39
N SER A 223 -8.72 11.40 -40.80
CA SER A 223 -8.89 12.02 -42.11
C SER A 223 -8.01 13.27 -42.20
N GLY A 224 -6.91 13.20 -42.96
CA GLY A 224 -6.06 14.34 -43.19
C GLY A 224 -6.83 15.49 -43.84
N ASP A 225 -6.70 16.69 -43.28
CA ASP A 225 -7.14 17.92 -43.94
C ASP A 225 -6.41 18.03 -45.27
N SER A 226 -7.19 17.92 -46.34
CA SER A 226 -6.71 18.24 -47.68
C SER A 226 -6.36 19.72 -47.73
N ILE A 227 -5.08 20.02 -47.67
CA ILE A 227 -4.57 21.37 -47.96
C ILE A 227 -4.95 21.71 -49.41
N ARG A 228 -5.82 22.67 -49.59
CA ARG A 228 -6.05 23.38 -50.82
C ARG A 228 -5.18 24.63 -50.90
#